data_67bb601560f8495d77bdd8b4d0659e06
#
_entry.id   67bb601560f8495d77bdd8b4d0659e06
#
_cell.length_a   1.000
_cell.length_b   1.000
_cell.length_c   1.000
_cell.angle_alpha   90.00
_cell.angle_beta   90.00
_cell.angle_gamma   90.00
#
_symmetry.space_group_name_H-M   'P 1'
#
loop_
_entity.id
_entity.type
_entity.pdbx_description
1 polymer ?
#
loop_
_entity_poly.entity_id
_entity_poly.type
_entity_poly.pdbx_seq_one_letter_code
_entity_poly.pdbx_strand_id
1 'polypeptide(L)'
;LPLGNLFYAWLAWRLAQREGRNNVTALPYGPSVPHMFIVVFVVMLPTLLIHKDWMLAWKLGLIWAMIVGVIVLLGVIVGPTIRKYTPRAAMLGTLAGIAIAFIAMRPAYQMFDTAWIGVICFAIILLNWVGNVRLPFGLPGGLAVVIVGCVLGWGATFLGLSDIMNPAAVKEAAGNFALHLPSLTGDVFSVPSELVWPLL
;
A
#
# COMPACT_ATOMS: atom_id res chain seq x y z
N LEU A 1 1.57 11.71 7.78
CA LEU A 1 1.62 10.44 8.53
C LEU A 1 2.24 10.60 9.93
N PRO A 2 3.47 11.13 10.14
CA PRO A 2 4.07 11.22 11.46
C PRO A 2 3.21 11.96 12.48
N LEU A 3 2.63 13.09 12.11
CA LEU A 3 1.76 13.89 12.98
C LEU A 3 0.52 13.10 13.45
N GLY A 4 -0.11 12.34 12.56
CA GLY A 4 -1.27 11.51 12.90
C GLY A 4 -0.90 10.36 13.85
N ASN A 5 0.23 9.70 13.62
CA ASN A 5 0.72 8.66 14.51
C ASN A 5 1.07 9.20 15.89
N LEU A 6 1.72 10.36 15.97
CA LEU A 6 2.01 11.03 17.24
C LEU A 6 0.73 11.41 18.00
N PHE A 7 -0.28 11.89 17.27
CA PHE A 7 -1.58 12.22 17.86
C PHE A 7 -2.25 10.98 18.48
N TYR A 8 -2.31 9.86 17.74
CA TYR A 8 -2.89 8.62 18.27
C TYR A 8 -2.05 7.99 19.38
N ALA A 9 -0.72 8.10 19.33
CA ALA A 9 0.15 7.69 20.42
C ALA A 9 -0.11 8.51 21.71
N TRP A 10 -0.27 9.81 21.56
CA TRP A 10 -0.64 10.69 22.67
C TRP A 10 -2.01 10.36 23.26
N LEU A 11 -3.02 10.10 22.40
CA LEU A 11 -4.35 9.68 22.85
C LEU A 11 -4.30 8.36 23.63
N ALA A 12 -3.56 7.37 23.12
CA ALA A 12 -3.41 6.07 23.79
C ALA A 12 -2.73 6.23 25.16
N TRP A 13 -1.65 7.03 25.22
CA TRP A 13 -0.97 7.34 26.46
C TRP A 13 -1.90 8.02 27.48
N ARG A 14 -2.65 9.03 27.05
CA ARG A 14 -3.62 9.72 27.91
C ARG A 14 -4.73 8.79 28.39
N LEU A 15 -5.20 7.87 27.56
CA LEU A 15 -6.21 6.88 27.95
C LEU A 15 -5.62 5.89 28.97
N ALA A 16 -4.41 5.39 28.76
CA ALA A 16 -3.71 4.52 29.69
C ALA A 16 -3.58 5.15 31.08
N GLN A 17 -3.22 6.44 31.13
CA GLN A 17 -3.13 7.20 32.39
C GLN A 17 -4.48 7.33 33.09
N ARG A 18 -5.56 7.56 32.34
CA ARG A 18 -6.91 7.70 32.91
C ARG A 18 -7.47 6.40 33.46
N GLU A 19 -7.20 5.29 32.76
CA GLU A 19 -7.73 3.99 33.11
C GLU A 19 -6.79 3.16 34.01
N GLY A 20 -5.59 3.65 34.29
CA GLY A 20 -4.58 2.97 35.11
C GLY A 20 -4.13 1.62 34.55
N ARG A 21 -4.20 1.41 33.25
CA ARG A 21 -3.84 0.15 32.59
C ARG A 21 -2.76 0.34 31.54
N ASN A 22 -1.85 -0.65 31.40
CA ASN A 22 -0.71 -0.59 30.49
C ASN A 22 -0.94 -1.32 29.15
N ASN A 23 -2.12 -1.91 28.94
CA ASN A 23 -2.44 -2.68 27.73
C ASN A 23 -3.19 -1.85 26.68
N VAL A 24 -2.99 -0.55 26.65
CA VAL A 24 -3.58 0.36 25.66
C VAL A 24 -2.60 0.53 24.52
N THR A 25 -3.05 0.24 23.28
CA THR A 25 -2.27 0.45 22.07
C THR A 25 -2.81 1.62 21.27
N ALA A 26 -1.93 2.36 20.61
CA ALA A 26 -2.32 3.42 19.69
C ALA A 26 -3.00 2.82 18.44
N LEU A 27 -4.01 3.52 17.92
CA LEU A 27 -4.57 3.18 16.61
C LEU A 27 -3.52 3.48 15.54
N PRO A 28 -3.30 2.56 14.58
CA PRO A 28 -2.40 2.82 13.46
C PRO A 28 -3.01 3.90 12.56
N TYR A 29 -2.21 4.92 12.24
CA TYR A 29 -2.57 5.96 11.30
C TYR A 29 -1.70 5.82 10.05
N GLY A 30 -2.32 5.46 8.94
CA GLY A 30 -1.63 5.25 7.69
C GLY A 30 -2.54 5.52 6.48
N PRO A 31 -1.96 5.61 5.28
CA PRO A 31 -2.76 5.69 4.07
C PRO A 31 -3.59 4.41 3.89
N SER A 32 -4.77 4.55 3.34
CA SER A 32 -5.55 3.39 2.90
C SER A 32 -4.84 2.74 1.72
N VAL A 33 -4.29 1.55 1.93
CA VAL A 33 -3.56 0.82 0.89
C VAL A 33 -4.42 0.54 -0.35
N PRO A 34 -5.68 0.05 -0.24
CA PRO A 34 -6.56 -0.10 -1.40
C PRO A 34 -6.74 1.20 -2.17
N HIS A 35 -6.82 2.31 -1.45
CA HIS A 35 -6.99 3.64 -2.04
C HIS A 35 -5.75 4.08 -2.81
N MET A 36 -4.56 3.85 -2.27
CA MET A 36 -3.30 4.09 -2.98
C MET A 36 -3.25 3.32 -4.32
N PHE A 37 -3.66 2.06 -4.31
CA PHE A 37 -3.69 1.26 -5.55
C PHE A 37 -4.66 1.84 -6.58
N ILE A 38 -5.86 2.27 -6.15
CA ILE A 38 -6.81 2.93 -7.04
C ILE A 38 -6.21 4.22 -7.62
N VAL A 39 -5.66 5.08 -6.78
CA VAL A 39 -5.05 6.35 -7.24
C VAL A 39 -3.94 6.09 -8.26
N VAL A 40 -3.03 5.16 -7.96
CA VAL A 40 -1.89 4.90 -8.84
C VAL A 40 -2.32 4.22 -10.14
N PHE A 41 -3.14 3.17 -10.08
CA PHE A 41 -3.42 2.34 -11.25
C PHE A 41 -4.65 2.76 -12.05
N VAL A 42 -5.60 3.44 -11.44
CA VAL A 42 -6.83 3.88 -12.12
C VAL A 42 -6.75 5.34 -12.52
N VAL A 43 -6.04 6.19 -11.77
CA VAL A 43 -5.96 7.63 -12.06
C VAL A 43 -4.60 8.01 -12.66
N MET A 44 -3.50 7.76 -11.94
CA MET A 44 -2.18 8.26 -12.35
C MET A 44 -1.63 7.53 -13.58
N LEU A 45 -1.69 6.19 -13.59
CA LEU A 45 -1.11 5.40 -14.68
C LEU A 45 -1.82 5.64 -16.02
N PRO A 46 -3.16 5.62 -16.13
CA PRO A 46 -3.85 5.96 -17.38
C PRO A 46 -3.55 7.39 -17.84
N THR A 47 -3.55 8.36 -16.91
CA THR A 47 -3.20 9.74 -17.24
C THR A 47 -1.79 9.85 -17.81
N LEU A 48 -0.83 9.16 -17.19
CA LEU A 48 0.55 9.12 -17.67
C LEU A 48 0.66 8.50 -19.06
N LEU A 49 -0.06 7.41 -19.32
CA LEU A 49 -0.03 6.73 -20.62
C LEU A 49 -0.65 7.56 -21.73
N ILE A 50 -1.71 8.32 -21.44
CA ILE A 50 -2.44 9.16 -22.43
C ILE A 50 -1.68 10.46 -22.69
N HIS A 51 -1.32 11.19 -21.64
CA HIS A 51 -0.76 12.54 -21.74
C HIS A 51 0.77 12.58 -21.71
N LYS A 52 1.43 11.47 -21.34
CA LYS A 52 2.90 11.36 -21.20
C LYS A 52 3.53 12.43 -20.29
N ASP A 53 2.72 13.00 -19.40
CA ASP A 53 3.11 14.00 -18.43
C ASP A 53 2.94 13.44 -17.01
N TRP A 54 4.05 13.17 -16.35
CA TRP A 54 4.07 12.62 -15.01
C TRP A 54 3.62 13.64 -13.95
N MET A 55 3.86 14.95 -14.18
CA MET A 55 3.46 16.00 -13.27
C MET A 55 1.93 16.16 -13.28
N LEU A 56 1.31 16.08 -14.46
CA LEU A 56 -0.14 16.08 -14.61
C LEU A 56 -0.76 14.86 -13.91
N ALA A 57 -0.19 13.68 -14.11
CA ALA A 57 -0.65 12.45 -13.46
C ALA A 57 -0.56 12.56 -11.91
N TRP A 58 0.52 13.12 -11.40
CA TRP A 58 0.71 13.38 -9.98
C TRP A 58 -0.34 14.34 -9.43
N LYS A 59 -0.56 15.47 -10.09
CA LYS A 59 -1.56 16.48 -9.68
C LYS A 59 -2.98 15.89 -9.65
N LEU A 60 -3.36 15.11 -10.67
CA LEU A 60 -4.65 14.43 -10.71
C LEU A 60 -4.79 13.40 -9.59
N GLY A 61 -3.74 12.66 -9.27
CA GLY A 61 -3.71 11.75 -8.13
C GLY A 61 -3.93 12.47 -6.79
N LEU A 62 -3.33 13.65 -6.61
CA LEU A 62 -3.53 14.48 -5.42
C LEU A 62 -4.96 15.03 -5.33
N ILE A 63 -5.54 15.49 -6.45
CA ILE A 63 -6.94 15.95 -6.51
C ILE A 63 -7.88 14.82 -6.14
N TRP A 64 -7.69 13.63 -6.70
CA TRP A 64 -8.47 12.45 -6.34
C TRP A 64 -8.38 12.14 -4.83
N ALA A 65 -7.18 12.14 -4.28
CA ALA A 65 -6.98 11.90 -2.85
C ALA A 65 -7.70 12.96 -1.99
N MET A 66 -7.71 14.21 -2.44
CA MET A 66 -8.43 15.30 -1.77
C MET A 66 -9.96 15.11 -1.84
N ILE A 67 -10.51 14.76 -3.01
CA ILE A 67 -11.94 14.46 -3.19
C ILE A 67 -12.37 13.36 -2.23
N VAL A 68 -11.59 12.27 -2.18
CA VAL A 68 -11.88 11.18 -1.26
C VAL A 68 -11.76 11.60 0.20
N GLY A 69 -10.79 12.45 0.53
CA GLY A 69 -10.69 13.04 1.87
C GLY A 69 -11.99 13.78 2.25
N VAL A 70 -12.56 14.57 1.35
CA VAL A 70 -13.85 15.26 1.56
C VAL A 70 -14.98 14.24 1.73
N ILE A 71 -15.07 13.22 0.87
CA ILE A 71 -16.09 12.17 0.97
C ILE A 71 -16.00 11.46 2.32
N VAL A 72 -14.80 11.13 2.79
CA VAL A 72 -14.57 10.50 4.10
C VAL A 72 -15.00 11.41 5.24
N LEU A 73 -14.73 12.72 5.16
CA LEU A 73 -15.21 13.69 6.15
C LEU A 73 -16.74 13.75 6.19
N LEU A 74 -17.39 13.77 5.05
CA LEU A 74 -18.87 13.66 4.98
C LEU A 74 -19.37 12.33 5.54
N GLY A 75 -18.61 11.26 5.31
CA GLY A 75 -18.86 9.93 5.86
C GLY A 75 -18.87 9.89 7.40
N VAL A 76 -18.16 10.78 8.07
CA VAL A 76 -18.18 10.86 9.54
C VAL A 76 -19.62 11.21 10.05
N ILE A 77 -20.35 12.02 9.32
CA ILE A 77 -21.71 12.41 9.67
C ILE A 77 -22.70 11.27 9.41
N VAL A 78 -22.59 10.62 8.27
CA VAL A 78 -23.51 9.57 7.80
C VAL A 78 -23.14 8.18 8.32
N GLY A 79 -21.86 7.97 8.63
CA GLY A 79 -21.28 6.69 9.02
C GLY A 79 -21.98 5.97 10.18
N PRO A 80 -22.36 6.65 11.28
CA PRO A 80 -23.09 6.02 12.37
C PRO A 80 -24.45 5.44 11.92
N THR A 81 -25.13 6.14 11.01
CA THR A 81 -26.41 5.70 10.42
C THR A 81 -26.22 4.48 9.52
N ILE A 82 -25.25 4.53 8.63
CA ILE A 82 -24.90 3.38 7.75
C ILE A 82 -24.55 2.17 8.61
N ARG A 83 -23.71 2.34 9.62
CA ARG A 83 -23.30 1.26 10.52
C ARG A 83 -24.49 0.62 11.27
N LYS A 84 -25.52 1.38 11.56
CA LYS A 84 -26.73 0.88 12.24
C LYS A 84 -27.54 -0.06 11.34
N TYR A 85 -27.61 0.26 10.03
CA TYR A 85 -28.43 -0.51 9.08
C TYR A 85 -27.63 -1.55 8.28
N THR A 86 -26.31 -1.49 8.30
CA THR A 86 -25.47 -2.42 7.53
C THR A 86 -24.90 -3.52 8.45
N PRO A 87 -25.17 -4.79 8.16
CA PRO A 87 -24.60 -5.91 8.91
C PRO A 87 -23.07 -5.89 8.87
N ARG A 88 -22.42 -6.26 9.97
CA ARG A 88 -20.95 -6.37 10.05
C ARG A 88 -20.37 -7.26 8.96
N ALA A 89 -21.03 -8.38 8.67
CA ALA A 89 -20.58 -9.32 7.64
C ALA A 89 -20.52 -8.67 6.25
N ALA A 90 -21.49 -7.82 5.90
CA ALA A 90 -21.48 -7.10 4.62
C ALA A 90 -20.31 -6.12 4.52
N MET A 91 -20.04 -5.34 5.58
CA MET A 91 -18.91 -4.41 5.61
C MET A 91 -17.56 -5.14 5.52
N LEU A 92 -17.39 -6.25 6.25
CA LEU A 92 -16.17 -7.06 6.21
C LEU A 92 -16.00 -7.76 4.85
N GLY A 93 -17.10 -8.25 4.26
CA GLY A 93 -17.09 -8.86 2.93
C GLY A 93 -16.68 -7.87 1.84
N THR A 94 -17.18 -6.65 1.88
CA THR A 94 -16.77 -5.59 0.95
C THR A 94 -15.28 -5.26 1.11
N LEU A 95 -14.80 -5.12 2.35
CA LEU A 95 -13.39 -4.86 2.61
C LEU A 95 -12.50 -6.01 2.11
N ALA A 96 -12.90 -7.25 2.35
CA ALA A 96 -12.19 -8.43 1.87
C ALA A 96 -12.17 -8.49 0.33
N GLY A 97 -13.29 -8.19 -0.34
CA GLY A 97 -13.37 -8.13 -1.79
C GLY A 97 -12.42 -7.10 -2.40
N ILE A 98 -12.38 -5.90 -1.83
CA ILE A 98 -11.45 -4.85 -2.25
C ILE A 98 -9.99 -5.28 -2.01
N ALA A 99 -9.69 -5.88 -0.86
CA ALA A 99 -8.35 -6.34 -0.55
C ALA A 99 -7.89 -7.44 -1.53
N ILE A 100 -8.75 -8.38 -1.87
CA ILE A 100 -8.43 -9.43 -2.84
C ILE A 100 -8.24 -8.81 -4.23
N ALA A 101 -9.18 -8.02 -4.71
CA ALA A 101 -9.17 -7.50 -6.08
C ALA A 101 -8.01 -6.50 -6.33
N PHE A 102 -7.76 -5.58 -5.41
CA PHE A 102 -6.79 -4.49 -5.64
C PHE A 102 -5.44 -4.71 -4.99
N ILE A 103 -5.36 -5.48 -3.89
CA ILE A 103 -4.09 -5.68 -3.18
C ILE A 103 -3.48 -7.03 -3.51
N ALA A 104 -4.27 -8.13 -3.47
CA ALA A 104 -3.73 -9.47 -3.56
C ALA A 104 -3.57 -9.98 -5.00
N MET A 105 -4.53 -9.71 -5.88
CA MET A 105 -4.52 -10.30 -7.22
C MET A 105 -3.31 -9.89 -8.06
N ARG A 106 -2.96 -8.62 -8.08
CA ARG A 106 -1.86 -8.14 -8.90
C ARG A 106 -0.48 -8.69 -8.49
N PRO A 107 -0.08 -8.63 -7.21
CA PRO A 107 1.14 -9.31 -6.76
C PRO A 107 1.10 -10.83 -6.96
N ALA A 108 -0.09 -11.46 -6.83
CA ALA A 108 -0.24 -12.87 -7.13
C ALA A 108 0.08 -13.20 -8.59
N TYR A 109 -0.43 -12.43 -9.54
CA TYR A 109 -0.05 -12.61 -10.96
C TYR A 109 1.44 -12.40 -11.17
N GLN A 110 2.03 -11.33 -10.60
CA GLN A 110 3.46 -11.06 -10.70
C GLN A 110 4.32 -12.17 -10.09
N MET A 111 3.85 -12.82 -9.04
CA MET A 111 4.54 -13.97 -8.44
C MET A 111 4.65 -15.14 -9.43
N PHE A 112 3.66 -15.31 -10.32
CA PHE A 112 3.65 -16.38 -11.32
C PHE A 112 4.38 -16.04 -12.62
N ASP A 113 4.80 -14.78 -12.84
CA ASP A 113 5.66 -14.41 -13.97
C ASP A 113 6.98 -15.21 -13.92
N THR A 114 7.49 -15.48 -12.72
CA THR A 114 8.61 -16.39 -12.47
C THR A 114 8.18 -17.47 -11.50
N ALA A 115 7.34 -18.38 -11.99
CA ALA A 115 6.62 -19.35 -11.18
C ALA A 115 7.48 -20.17 -10.22
N TRP A 116 8.68 -20.59 -10.64
CA TRP A 116 9.55 -21.42 -9.80
C TRP A 116 10.05 -20.67 -8.55
N ILE A 117 10.40 -19.37 -8.66
CA ILE A 117 10.75 -18.54 -7.49
C ILE A 117 9.51 -18.29 -6.65
N GLY A 118 8.40 -17.91 -7.32
CA GLY A 118 7.14 -17.62 -6.66
C GLY A 118 6.62 -18.79 -5.82
N VAL A 119 6.67 -20.01 -6.36
CA VAL A 119 6.24 -21.23 -5.64
C VAL A 119 7.13 -21.52 -4.43
N ILE A 120 8.46 -21.34 -4.55
CA ILE A 120 9.37 -21.54 -3.42
C ILE A 120 9.05 -20.51 -2.31
N CYS A 121 8.90 -19.25 -2.66
CA CYS A 121 8.57 -18.18 -1.73
C CYS A 121 7.22 -18.44 -1.05
N PHE A 122 6.22 -18.86 -1.82
CA PHE A 122 4.90 -19.19 -1.31
C PHE A 122 4.93 -20.40 -0.37
N ALA A 123 5.70 -21.43 -0.69
CA ALA A 123 5.88 -22.59 0.18
C ALA A 123 6.49 -22.20 1.54
N ILE A 124 7.47 -21.29 1.57
CA ILE A 124 8.07 -20.81 2.82
C ILE A 124 7.03 -20.08 3.68
N ILE A 125 6.17 -19.24 3.07
CA ILE A 125 5.09 -18.56 3.78
C ILE A 125 4.09 -19.57 4.37
N LEU A 126 3.67 -20.54 3.57
CA LEU A 126 2.73 -21.58 4.02
C LEU A 126 3.32 -22.41 5.17
N LEU A 127 4.57 -22.82 5.06
CA LEU A 127 5.24 -23.57 6.12
C LEU A 127 5.32 -22.77 7.43
N ASN A 128 5.65 -21.49 7.33
CA ASN A 128 5.78 -20.64 8.51
C ASN A 128 4.42 -20.26 9.13
N TRP A 129 3.45 -19.80 8.32
CA TRP A 129 2.19 -19.26 8.83
C TRP A 129 1.14 -20.33 9.10
N VAL A 130 1.02 -21.32 8.22
CA VAL A 130 0.01 -22.40 8.35
C VAL A 130 0.61 -23.59 9.07
N GLY A 131 1.84 -23.99 8.70
CA GLY A 131 2.54 -25.10 9.31
C GLY A 131 3.15 -24.80 10.68
N ASN A 132 3.15 -23.53 11.13
CA ASN A 132 3.82 -23.07 12.36
C ASN A 132 5.28 -23.52 12.49
N VAL A 133 5.96 -23.76 11.36
CA VAL A 133 7.37 -24.14 11.35
C VAL A 133 8.22 -22.91 11.70
N ARG A 134 8.99 -23.03 12.75
CA ARG A 134 9.95 -21.98 13.14
C ARG A 134 11.13 -22.00 12.17
N LEU A 135 11.37 -20.85 11.55
CA LEU A 135 12.53 -20.68 10.66
C LEU A 135 13.84 -20.55 11.45
N PRO A 136 14.99 -20.94 10.85
CA PRO A 136 16.30 -20.79 11.48
C PRO A 136 16.49 -19.32 11.95
N PHE A 137 17.25 -19.17 13.04
CA PHE A 137 17.55 -17.86 13.67
C PHE A 137 16.33 -17.05 14.13
N GLY A 138 15.14 -17.64 14.23
CA GLY A 138 13.93 -16.93 14.62
C GLY A 138 13.46 -15.88 13.59
N LEU A 139 13.85 -16.01 12.33
CA LEU A 139 13.49 -15.08 11.25
C LEU A 139 11.96 -15.07 11.05
N PRO A 140 11.35 -13.87 10.95
CA PRO A 140 9.95 -13.76 10.52
C PRO A 140 9.78 -14.31 9.09
N GLY A 141 8.70 -15.06 8.83
CA GLY A 141 8.45 -15.67 7.54
C GLY A 141 8.53 -14.72 6.34
N GLY A 142 7.99 -13.50 6.50
CA GLY A 142 8.06 -12.48 5.46
C GLY A 142 9.49 -12.04 5.14
N LEU A 143 10.36 -11.86 6.15
CA LEU A 143 11.76 -11.51 5.93
C LEU A 143 12.52 -12.63 5.24
N ALA A 144 12.30 -13.88 5.66
CA ALA A 144 12.91 -15.05 5.05
C ALA A 144 12.56 -15.16 3.56
N VAL A 145 11.30 -14.91 3.19
CA VAL A 145 10.87 -14.93 1.79
C VAL A 145 11.54 -13.83 0.97
N VAL A 146 11.68 -12.63 1.51
CA VAL A 146 12.38 -11.54 0.82
C VAL A 146 13.84 -11.92 0.58
N ILE A 147 14.53 -12.45 1.59
CA ILE A 147 15.94 -12.87 1.46
C ILE A 147 16.07 -13.99 0.41
N VAL A 148 15.27 -15.04 0.53
CA VAL A 148 15.32 -16.19 -0.39
C VAL A 148 14.96 -15.75 -1.82
N GLY A 149 13.91 -14.96 -2.00
CA GLY A 149 13.51 -14.44 -3.30
C GLY A 149 14.58 -13.56 -3.94
N CYS A 150 15.23 -12.69 -3.17
CA CYS A 150 16.36 -11.90 -3.66
C CYS A 150 17.55 -12.77 -4.06
N VAL A 151 17.94 -13.74 -3.23
CA VAL A 151 19.06 -14.64 -3.52
C VAL A 151 18.79 -15.46 -4.78
N LEU A 152 17.58 -16.01 -4.91
CA LEU A 152 17.20 -16.78 -6.10
C LEU A 152 17.11 -15.90 -7.35
N GLY A 153 16.52 -14.70 -7.25
CA GLY A 153 16.38 -13.77 -8.38
C GLY A 153 17.74 -13.29 -8.90
N TRP A 154 18.61 -12.82 -8.02
CA TRP A 154 19.97 -12.40 -8.39
C TRP A 154 20.81 -13.58 -8.85
N GLY A 155 20.74 -14.71 -8.16
CA GLY A 155 21.46 -15.93 -8.54
C GLY A 155 21.07 -16.40 -9.94
N ALA A 156 19.79 -16.43 -10.26
CA ALA A 156 19.31 -16.79 -11.60
C ALA A 156 19.79 -15.82 -12.69
N THR A 157 19.80 -14.53 -12.39
CA THR A 157 20.30 -13.51 -13.34
C THR A 157 21.81 -13.63 -13.55
N PHE A 158 22.60 -13.81 -12.48
CA PHE A 158 24.06 -13.98 -12.62
C PHE A 158 24.49 -15.29 -13.31
N LEU A 159 23.69 -16.34 -13.15
CA LEU A 159 23.93 -17.63 -13.81
C LEU A 159 23.39 -17.66 -15.26
N GLY A 160 22.75 -16.57 -15.72
CA GLY A 160 22.17 -16.49 -17.07
C GLY A 160 20.96 -17.41 -17.28
N LEU A 161 20.32 -17.88 -16.19
CA LEU A 161 19.17 -18.76 -16.28
C LEU A 161 17.87 -17.98 -16.61
N SER A 162 17.81 -16.71 -16.22
CA SER A 162 16.66 -15.85 -16.50
C SER A 162 17.01 -14.38 -16.22
N ASP A 163 16.49 -13.45 -17.05
CA ASP A 163 16.63 -12.00 -16.89
C ASP A 163 15.55 -11.46 -15.96
N ILE A 164 15.60 -11.81 -14.67
CA ILE A 164 14.59 -11.37 -13.69
C ILE A 164 14.99 -10.03 -13.08
N MET A 165 16.27 -9.87 -12.76
CA MET A 165 16.80 -8.67 -12.11
C MET A 165 17.51 -7.78 -13.13
N ASN A 166 17.13 -6.50 -13.15
CA ASN A 166 17.78 -5.51 -14.00
C ASN A 166 18.77 -4.66 -13.19
N PRO A 167 20.09 -4.92 -13.27
CA PRO A 167 21.09 -4.17 -12.53
C PRO A 167 21.12 -2.67 -12.87
N ALA A 168 20.80 -2.32 -14.13
CA ALA A 168 20.76 -0.93 -14.56
C ALA A 168 19.61 -0.17 -13.88
N ALA A 169 18.42 -0.77 -13.82
CA ALA A 169 17.26 -0.18 -13.13
C ALA A 169 17.52 -0.02 -11.62
N VAL A 170 18.20 -0.98 -10.99
CA VAL A 170 18.58 -0.87 -9.57
C VAL A 170 19.59 0.26 -9.35
N LYS A 171 20.57 0.43 -10.24
CA LYS A 171 21.55 1.53 -10.18
C LYS A 171 20.86 2.90 -10.37
N GLU A 172 19.92 2.99 -11.32
CA GLU A 172 19.14 4.20 -11.54
C GLU A 172 18.27 4.53 -10.32
N ALA A 173 17.56 3.55 -9.77
CA ALA A 173 16.77 3.72 -8.57
C ALA A 173 17.62 4.14 -7.35
N ALA A 174 18.83 3.59 -7.21
CA ALA A 174 19.75 3.97 -6.16
C ALA A 174 20.26 5.42 -6.32
N GLY A 175 20.40 5.92 -7.56
CA GLY A 175 20.72 7.31 -7.85
C GLY A 175 19.63 8.30 -7.44
N ASN A 176 18.38 7.84 -7.41
CA ASN A 176 17.23 8.64 -6.99
C ASN A 176 16.97 8.59 -5.47
N PHE A 177 17.81 7.87 -4.72
CA PHE A 177 17.68 7.80 -3.27
C PHE A 177 18.12 9.12 -2.64
N ALA A 178 17.14 9.95 -2.28
CA ALA A 178 17.36 11.26 -1.66
C ALA A 178 16.33 11.50 -0.55
N LEU A 179 16.69 12.39 0.38
CA LEU A 179 15.75 12.84 1.39
C LEU A 179 14.78 13.85 0.76
N HIS A 180 13.56 13.40 0.48
CA HIS A 180 12.50 14.25 -0.04
C HIS A 180 11.68 14.82 1.11
N LEU A 181 11.84 16.10 1.39
CA LEU A 181 11.00 16.80 2.36
C LEU A 181 9.64 17.10 1.73
N PRO A 182 8.53 16.95 2.50
CA PRO A 182 7.22 17.29 2.00
C PRO A 182 7.15 18.80 1.68
N SER A 183 6.79 19.11 0.44
CA SER A 183 6.54 20.48 -0.02
C SER A 183 5.04 20.68 -0.27
N LEU A 184 4.55 21.87 0.08
CA LEU A 184 3.16 22.23 -0.27
C LEU A 184 3.15 22.60 -1.76
N THR A 185 2.51 21.74 -2.56
CA THR A 185 2.35 21.97 -3.99
C THR A 185 1.13 22.85 -4.21
N GLY A 186 1.30 24.16 -4.24
CA GLY A 186 0.19 25.12 -4.47
C GLY A 186 -0.48 24.97 -5.84
N ASP A 187 0.26 24.43 -6.81
CA ASP A 187 -0.19 24.29 -8.20
C ASP A 187 -1.14 23.09 -8.44
N VAL A 188 -1.56 22.39 -7.40
CA VAL A 188 -2.51 21.26 -7.54
C VAL A 188 -3.80 21.71 -8.20
N PHE A 189 -4.25 22.94 -7.93
CA PHE A 189 -5.48 23.51 -8.48
C PHE A 189 -5.32 24.07 -9.90
N SER A 190 -4.14 24.04 -10.50
CA SER A 190 -3.90 24.50 -11.87
C SER A 190 -4.26 23.48 -12.95
N VAL A 191 -4.80 22.31 -12.55
CA VAL A 191 -5.21 21.27 -13.49
C VAL A 191 -6.53 21.68 -14.17
N PRO A 192 -6.64 21.53 -15.51
CA PRO A 192 -7.88 21.82 -16.24
C PRO A 192 -9.06 21.05 -15.67
N SER A 193 -10.18 21.74 -15.44
CA SER A 193 -11.40 21.15 -14.89
C SER A 193 -11.95 20.00 -15.72
N GLU A 194 -11.71 20.01 -17.03
CA GLU A 194 -12.11 18.96 -17.97
C GLU A 194 -11.50 17.59 -17.64
N LEU A 195 -10.32 17.57 -17.04
CA LEU A 195 -9.65 16.33 -16.62
C LEU A 195 -10.07 15.88 -15.22
N VAL A 196 -10.65 16.77 -14.43
CA VAL A 196 -11.14 16.47 -13.08
C VAL A 196 -12.56 15.91 -13.11
N TRP A 197 -13.41 16.38 -14.01
CA TRP A 197 -14.81 15.93 -14.15
C TRP A 197 -14.98 14.41 -14.28
N PRO A 198 -14.20 13.70 -15.09
CA PRO A 198 -14.32 12.24 -15.21
C PRO A 198 -13.97 11.47 -13.94
N LEU A 199 -13.39 12.15 -12.93
CA LEU A 199 -13.02 11.57 -11.65
C LEU A 199 -14.15 11.67 -10.61
N LEU A 200 -15.16 12.51 -10.86
CA LEU A 200 -16.30 12.70 -9.96
C LEU A 200 -17.45 11.77 -10.33
#